data_c88d137dddb85b343cfa98b6bf5ba3c4
#
_entry.id   c88d137dddb85b343cfa98b6bf5ba3c4
#
_cell.length_a   1.000
_cell.length_b   1.000
_cell.length_c   1.000
_cell.angle_alpha   90.00
_cell.angle_beta   90.00
_cell.angle_gamma   90.00
#
_symmetry.space_group_name_H-M   'P 1'
#
loop_
_entity.id
_entity.type
_entity.pdbx_description
1 polymer ?
#
loop_
_entity_poly.entity_id
_entity_poly.type
_entity_poly.pdbx_seq_one_letter_code
_entity_poly.pdbx_strand_id
1 'polypeptide(L)'
;SGGCFNLRAHHFEKFNTFNPELGTQMQSVGEVMAMGRSFEEAFLKAVSGMEESLPSLSQTSNEELKSKLGMRIPSRFVYILEGFRRGFSLAEIAEITKYDPWFLERFLEIVKLEEGIKSIQIPSTLKEKLNKTASEGNTTNTELFKEISTILTKERVLKWKQAGFRDGTIRELLGIKPAPTGIHFFKEYRKWLGVHPVFKKIDSCGGEFKTDTNYFYSTYELGNEAIPSTRKKIVIIGSGPNRVGQGIEFDYSCVHAAFALKEEG
;
A
#
# COMPACT_ATOMS: atom_id res chain seq x y z
N SER A 1 18.24 -7.54 -3.07
CA SER A 1 18.12 -6.08 -3.04
C SER A 1 16.65 -5.71 -3.06
N GLY A 2 16.21 -4.84 -2.13
CA GLY A 2 14.85 -4.30 -2.11
C GLY A 2 14.76 -3.03 -2.97
N GLY A 3 13.55 -2.74 -3.50
CA GLY A 3 13.25 -1.47 -4.16
C GLY A 3 12.82 -0.41 -3.16
N CYS A 4 13.22 0.84 -3.37
CA CYS A 4 12.70 2.00 -2.67
C CYS A 4 11.81 2.79 -3.63
N PHE A 5 10.62 3.16 -3.20
CA PHE A 5 9.70 3.98 -3.95
C PHE A 5 9.38 5.26 -3.18
N ASN A 6 9.53 6.41 -3.83
CA ASN A 6 9.20 7.70 -3.25
C ASN A 6 8.04 8.31 -4.05
N LEU A 7 6.92 8.54 -3.39
CA LEU A 7 5.78 9.29 -3.92
C LEU A 7 5.71 10.66 -3.25
N ARG A 8 5.54 11.70 -4.05
CA ARG A 8 5.37 13.05 -3.55
C ARG A 8 3.89 13.40 -3.42
N ALA A 9 3.52 13.97 -2.28
CA ALA A 9 2.18 14.46 -2.01
C ALA A 9 2.01 15.87 -2.58
N HIS A 10 0.93 16.10 -3.33
CA HIS A 10 0.62 17.38 -3.97
C HIS A 10 -0.76 17.84 -3.48
N HIS A 11 -0.79 18.67 -2.44
CA HIS A 11 -2.03 19.20 -1.85
C HIS A 11 -2.50 20.51 -2.49
N PHE A 12 -1.95 20.89 -3.65
CA PHE A 12 -2.28 22.16 -4.31
C PHE A 12 -3.65 22.19 -4.97
N GLU A 13 -4.36 21.07 -5.04
CA GLU A 13 -5.75 20.98 -5.54
C GLU A 13 -6.73 21.88 -4.76
N LYS A 14 -6.34 22.32 -3.56
CA LYS A 14 -7.12 23.29 -2.77
C LYS A 14 -7.10 24.72 -3.35
N PHE A 15 -6.24 25.00 -4.29
CA PHE A 15 -6.12 26.32 -4.92
C PHE A 15 -6.64 26.26 -6.35
N ASN A 16 -7.79 26.86 -6.62
CA ASN A 16 -8.49 26.85 -7.93
C ASN A 16 -7.69 27.43 -9.10
N THR A 17 -6.58 28.14 -8.83
CA THR A 17 -5.72 28.77 -9.84
C THR A 17 -4.46 27.95 -10.14
N PHE A 18 -4.32 26.78 -9.53
CA PHE A 18 -3.10 25.99 -9.64
C PHE A 18 -3.11 25.12 -10.91
N ASN A 19 -2.01 25.19 -11.69
CA ASN A 19 -1.79 24.26 -12.80
C ASN A 19 -1.18 22.95 -12.26
N PRO A 20 -1.88 21.80 -12.35
CA PRO A 20 -1.39 20.53 -11.83
C PRO A 20 -0.28 19.89 -12.68
N GLU A 21 0.05 20.47 -13.86
CA GLU A 21 1.12 19.91 -14.69
C GLU A 21 2.49 20.11 -14.07
N LEU A 22 3.26 19.02 -14.01
CA LEU A 22 4.63 19.02 -13.53
C LEU A 22 5.53 19.83 -14.47
N GLY A 23 6.23 20.78 -13.90
CA GLY A 23 7.21 21.64 -14.58
C GLY A 23 8.56 21.62 -13.86
N THR A 24 9.36 22.67 -14.09
CA THR A 24 10.68 22.84 -13.46
C THR A 24 10.59 23.40 -12.04
N GLN A 25 9.43 23.91 -11.64
CA GLN A 25 9.17 24.42 -10.30
C GLN A 25 8.90 23.28 -9.32
N MET A 26 9.47 23.35 -8.12
CA MET A 26 9.13 22.44 -7.02
C MET A 26 7.71 22.73 -6.53
N GLN A 27 6.84 21.71 -6.57
CA GLN A 27 5.42 21.86 -6.25
C GLN A 27 4.93 20.86 -5.20
N SER A 28 5.78 19.95 -4.73
CA SER A 28 5.41 19.00 -3.68
C SER A 28 5.51 19.62 -2.29
N VAL A 29 4.58 19.27 -1.41
CA VAL A 29 4.52 19.71 0.00
C VAL A 29 4.83 18.60 0.99
N GLY A 30 5.08 17.41 0.51
CA GLY A 30 5.44 16.25 1.31
C GLY A 30 5.78 15.08 0.43
N GLU A 31 6.29 14.04 1.05
CA GLU A 31 6.67 12.82 0.37
C GLU A 31 6.44 11.60 1.24
N VAL A 32 6.17 10.47 0.60
CA VAL A 32 6.08 9.15 1.23
C VAL A 32 7.17 8.28 0.64
N MET A 33 7.99 7.70 1.50
CA MET A 33 8.97 6.70 1.12
C MET A 33 8.49 5.33 1.56
N ALA A 34 8.48 4.39 0.63
CA ALA A 34 8.14 3.00 0.92
C ALA A 34 9.17 2.05 0.36
N MET A 35 9.42 0.98 1.11
CA MET A 35 10.37 -0.06 0.74
C MET A 35 9.66 -1.39 0.57
N GLY A 36 10.07 -2.14 -0.45
CA GLY A 36 9.55 -3.47 -0.76
C GLY A 36 10.58 -4.31 -1.49
N ARG A 37 10.27 -5.60 -1.67
CA ARG A 37 11.13 -6.56 -2.40
C ARG A 37 10.83 -6.53 -3.89
N SER A 38 9.67 -6.01 -4.28
CA SER A 38 9.27 -5.78 -5.67
C SER A 38 8.80 -4.35 -5.86
N PHE A 39 8.68 -3.92 -7.14
CA PHE A 39 8.10 -2.64 -7.48
C PHE A 39 6.65 -2.55 -6.99
N GLU A 40 5.86 -3.58 -7.21
CA GLU A 40 4.45 -3.65 -6.83
C GLU A 40 4.28 -3.45 -5.32
N GLU A 41 5.09 -4.14 -4.51
CA GLU A 41 5.06 -4.00 -3.06
C GLU A 41 5.40 -2.59 -2.61
N ALA A 42 6.52 -2.03 -3.10
CA ALA A 42 6.96 -0.70 -2.74
C ALA A 42 5.96 0.37 -3.19
N PHE A 43 5.43 0.25 -4.41
CA PHE A 43 4.45 1.17 -4.97
C PHE A 43 3.13 1.16 -4.18
N LEU A 44 2.53 -0.01 -3.94
CA LEU A 44 1.25 -0.11 -3.21
C LEU A 44 1.38 0.35 -1.76
N LYS A 45 2.53 0.13 -1.11
CA LYS A 45 2.82 0.69 0.21
C LYS A 45 2.92 2.22 0.17
N ALA A 46 3.60 2.78 -0.84
CA ALA A 46 3.71 4.24 -1.00
C ALA A 46 2.35 4.88 -1.20
N VAL A 47 1.52 4.34 -2.12
CA VAL A 47 0.14 4.79 -2.33
C VAL A 47 -0.66 4.73 -1.03
N SER A 48 -0.53 3.65 -0.28
CA SER A 48 -1.20 3.50 1.02
C SER A 48 -0.74 4.53 2.06
N GLY A 49 0.54 4.91 2.03
CA GLY A 49 1.13 5.88 2.95
C GLY A 49 0.78 7.33 2.63
N MET A 50 0.31 7.63 1.43
CA MET A 50 -0.10 9.00 1.06
C MET A 50 -1.29 9.50 1.88
N GLU A 51 -2.13 8.60 2.39
CA GLU A 51 -3.37 8.91 3.14
C GLU A 51 -4.32 9.85 2.37
N GLU A 52 -4.17 9.94 1.07
CA GLU A 52 -5.02 10.72 0.19
C GLU A 52 -6.09 9.83 -0.44
N SER A 53 -7.27 10.41 -0.64
CA SER A 53 -8.31 9.78 -1.45
C SER A 53 -7.90 9.89 -2.92
N LEU A 54 -7.64 8.75 -3.56
CA LEU A 54 -7.43 8.73 -5.00
C LEU A 54 -8.73 9.12 -5.73
N PRO A 55 -8.64 9.82 -6.87
CA PRO A 55 -9.82 10.22 -7.62
C PRO A 55 -10.64 9.00 -8.05
N SER A 56 -11.96 9.10 -7.88
CA SER A 56 -12.88 8.11 -8.44
C SER A 56 -13.01 8.32 -9.95
N LEU A 57 -12.69 7.31 -10.73
CA LEU A 57 -12.73 7.35 -12.20
C LEU A 57 -13.96 6.64 -12.80
N SER A 58 -14.93 6.27 -11.96
CA SER A 58 -16.11 5.51 -12.37
C SER A 58 -16.96 6.22 -13.43
N GLN A 59 -16.97 7.55 -13.47
CA GLN A 59 -17.73 8.36 -14.43
C GLN A 59 -16.86 8.98 -15.53
N THR A 60 -15.55 8.76 -15.51
CA THR A 60 -14.62 9.30 -16.51
C THR A 60 -14.79 8.55 -17.84
N SER A 61 -14.96 9.26 -18.94
CA SER A 61 -15.02 8.65 -20.28
C SER A 61 -13.63 8.12 -20.73
N ASN A 62 -13.61 7.27 -21.75
CA ASN A 62 -12.32 6.78 -22.29
C ASN A 62 -11.52 7.90 -22.97
N GLU A 63 -12.18 8.87 -23.57
CA GLU A 63 -11.57 10.06 -24.18
C GLU A 63 -10.92 10.93 -23.11
N GLU A 64 -11.64 11.18 -22.03
CA GLU A 64 -11.12 11.93 -20.89
C GLU A 64 -9.95 11.19 -20.24
N LEU A 65 -10.06 9.86 -20.07
CA LEU A 65 -8.98 9.02 -19.55
C LEU A 65 -7.73 9.13 -20.42
N LYS A 66 -7.85 9.05 -21.74
CA LYS A 66 -6.72 9.24 -22.69
C LYS A 66 -6.12 10.63 -22.59
N SER A 67 -6.95 11.66 -22.46
CA SER A 67 -6.47 13.03 -22.24
C SER A 67 -5.62 13.15 -20.95
N LYS A 68 -6.11 12.59 -19.84
CA LYS A 68 -5.40 12.60 -18.55
C LYS A 68 -4.10 11.77 -18.58
N LEU A 69 -4.08 10.65 -19.30
CA LEU A 69 -2.87 9.86 -19.53
C LEU A 69 -1.77 10.67 -20.26
N GLY A 70 -2.16 11.57 -21.17
CA GLY A 70 -1.24 12.46 -21.87
C GLY A 70 -0.67 13.60 -21.01
N MET A 71 -1.35 13.98 -19.92
CA MET A 71 -0.93 15.08 -19.05
C MET A 71 0.20 14.64 -18.10
N ARG A 72 1.12 15.55 -17.81
CA ARG A 72 2.22 15.33 -16.85
C ARG A 72 1.79 15.74 -15.44
N ILE A 73 0.87 14.97 -14.85
CA ILE A 73 0.32 15.22 -13.51
C ILE A 73 0.79 14.17 -12.49
N PRO A 74 0.88 14.51 -11.20
CA PRO A 74 1.31 13.58 -10.15
C PRO A 74 0.46 12.33 -10.03
N SER A 75 -0.85 12.47 -10.20
CA SER A 75 -1.82 11.37 -10.13
C SER A 75 -1.90 10.50 -11.39
N ARG A 76 -1.02 10.70 -12.37
CA ARG A 76 -1.04 9.97 -13.65
C ARG A 76 -1.08 8.46 -13.48
N PHE A 77 -0.42 7.91 -12.46
CA PHE A 77 -0.42 6.47 -12.18
C PHE A 77 -1.84 5.92 -11.95
N VAL A 78 -2.76 6.71 -11.39
CA VAL A 78 -4.17 6.32 -11.18
C VAL A 78 -4.85 6.07 -12.52
N TYR A 79 -4.59 6.95 -13.50
CA TYR A 79 -5.13 6.84 -14.86
C TYR A 79 -4.49 5.70 -15.64
N ILE A 80 -3.20 5.40 -15.40
CA ILE A 80 -2.52 4.23 -15.99
C ILE A 80 -3.18 2.93 -15.50
N LEU A 81 -3.35 2.78 -14.18
CA LEU A 81 -4.01 1.60 -13.61
C LEU A 81 -5.45 1.45 -14.14
N GLU A 82 -6.19 2.55 -14.23
CA GLU A 82 -7.56 2.53 -14.76
C GLU A 82 -7.60 2.19 -16.26
N GLY A 83 -6.65 2.68 -17.03
CA GLY A 83 -6.52 2.31 -18.45
C GLY A 83 -6.35 0.80 -18.63
N PHE A 84 -5.49 0.17 -17.84
CA PHE A 84 -5.34 -1.29 -17.85
C PHE A 84 -6.61 -2.01 -17.39
N ARG A 85 -7.31 -1.53 -16.35
CA ARG A 85 -8.59 -2.12 -15.90
C ARG A 85 -9.66 -2.05 -16.97
N ARG A 86 -9.61 -1.06 -17.86
CA ARG A 86 -10.52 -0.92 -19.03
C ARG A 86 -10.04 -1.65 -20.27
N GLY A 87 -8.92 -2.37 -20.19
CA GLY A 87 -8.41 -3.18 -21.28
C GLY A 87 -7.57 -2.42 -22.31
N PHE A 88 -7.09 -1.22 -21.99
CA PHE A 88 -6.11 -0.55 -22.86
C PHE A 88 -4.83 -1.39 -22.93
N SER A 89 -4.26 -1.54 -24.11
CA SER A 89 -3.02 -2.28 -24.28
C SER A 89 -1.82 -1.52 -23.72
N LEU A 90 -0.78 -2.25 -23.36
CA LEU A 90 0.50 -1.67 -22.92
C LEU A 90 1.04 -0.71 -24.00
N ALA A 91 0.94 -1.07 -25.27
CA ALA A 91 1.41 -0.26 -26.38
C ALA A 91 0.66 1.09 -26.48
N GLU A 92 -0.69 1.07 -26.32
CA GLU A 92 -1.48 2.30 -26.31
C GLU A 92 -1.11 3.22 -25.14
N ILE A 93 -0.98 2.67 -23.93
CA ILE A 93 -0.59 3.47 -22.77
C ILE A 93 0.85 3.98 -22.90
N ALA A 94 1.78 3.18 -23.40
CA ALA A 94 3.16 3.60 -23.64
C ALA A 94 3.22 4.76 -24.66
N GLU A 95 2.46 4.66 -25.75
CA GLU A 95 2.41 5.70 -26.78
C GLU A 95 1.89 7.02 -26.24
N ILE A 96 0.85 6.99 -25.38
CA ILE A 96 0.27 8.20 -24.79
C ILE A 96 1.15 8.79 -23.70
N THR A 97 1.65 7.94 -22.79
CA THR A 97 2.34 8.39 -21.57
C THR A 97 3.82 8.64 -21.77
N LYS A 98 4.43 8.00 -22.77
CA LYS A 98 5.88 7.92 -23.01
C LYS A 98 6.64 7.35 -21.79
N TYR A 99 5.97 6.55 -20.93
CA TYR A 99 6.62 5.80 -19.89
C TYR A 99 7.38 4.62 -20.47
N ASP A 100 8.50 4.28 -19.85
CA ASP A 100 9.23 3.08 -20.16
C ASP A 100 8.32 1.84 -19.96
N PRO A 101 8.26 0.93 -20.95
CA PRO A 101 7.39 -0.26 -20.89
C PRO A 101 7.57 -1.09 -19.63
N TRP A 102 8.77 -1.14 -19.05
CA TRP A 102 9.04 -1.88 -17.84
C TRP A 102 8.15 -1.42 -16.66
N PHE A 103 8.00 -0.10 -16.46
CA PHE A 103 7.13 0.42 -15.42
C PHE A 103 5.65 0.11 -15.71
N LEU A 104 5.26 0.19 -16.97
CA LEU A 104 3.88 -0.12 -17.38
C LEU A 104 3.55 -1.60 -17.17
N GLU A 105 4.49 -2.51 -17.44
CA GLU A 105 4.33 -3.93 -17.13
C GLU A 105 4.13 -4.16 -15.63
N ARG A 106 4.85 -3.44 -14.76
CA ARG A 106 4.66 -3.54 -13.29
C ARG A 106 3.27 -3.07 -12.87
N PHE A 107 2.75 -1.98 -13.44
CA PHE A 107 1.37 -1.54 -13.21
C PHE A 107 0.34 -2.54 -13.74
N LEU A 108 0.59 -3.11 -14.89
CA LEU A 108 -0.28 -4.15 -15.46
C LEU A 108 -0.34 -5.39 -14.55
N GLU A 109 0.79 -5.82 -13.96
CA GLU A 109 0.82 -6.93 -13.01
C GLU A 109 -0.04 -6.64 -11.76
N ILE A 110 -0.03 -5.40 -11.26
CA ILE A 110 -0.93 -5.00 -10.15
C ILE A 110 -2.39 -5.21 -10.56
N VAL A 111 -2.79 -4.73 -11.75
CA VAL A 111 -4.16 -4.87 -12.24
C VAL A 111 -4.55 -6.34 -12.44
N LYS A 112 -3.67 -7.16 -13.01
CA LYS A 112 -3.91 -8.61 -13.15
C LYS A 112 -4.12 -9.29 -11.79
N LEU A 113 -3.36 -8.90 -10.76
CA LEU A 113 -3.55 -9.43 -9.41
C LEU A 113 -4.88 -8.98 -8.83
N GLU A 114 -5.29 -7.72 -9.02
CA GLU A 114 -6.62 -7.23 -8.60
C GLU A 114 -7.75 -8.03 -9.26
N GLU A 115 -7.66 -8.25 -10.57
CA GLU A 115 -8.65 -9.04 -11.32
C GLU A 115 -8.65 -10.50 -10.85
N GLY A 116 -7.48 -11.06 -10.61
CA GLY A 116 -7.36 -12.41 -10.05
C GLY A 116 -8.01 -12.54 -8.68
N ILE A 117 -7.95 -11.52 -7.82
CA ILE A 117 -8.65 -11.51 -6.53
C ILE A 117 -10.16 -11.39 -6.74
N LYS A 118 -10.62 -10.46 -7.60
CA LYS A 118 -12.04 -10.22 -7.91
C LYS A 118 -12.71 -11.46 -8.51
N SER A 119 -11.99 -12.22 -9.32
CA SER A 119 -12.51 -13.42 -10.00
C SER A 119 -12.76 -14.61 -9.07
N ILE A 120 -12.28 -14.55 -7.82
CA ILE A 120 -12.48 -15.64 -6.87
C ILE A 120 -13.95 -15.77 -6.49
N GLN A 121 -14.52 -16.92 -6.80
CA GLN A 121 -15.89 -17.24 -6.46
C GLN A 121 -15.97 -17.74 -5.01
N ILE A 122 -16.52 -16.92 -4.14
CA ILE A 122 -16.90 -17.33 -2.78
C ILE A 122 -18.39 -17.65 -2.81
N PRO A 123 -18.80 -18.87 -2.43
CA PRO A 123 -20.22 -19.26 -2.37
C PRO A 123 -21.05 -18.22 -1.59
N SER A 124 -22.24 -17.88 -2.08
CA SER A 124 -23.10 -16.86 -1.46
C SER A 124 -23.40 -17.13 0.00
N THR A 125 -23.67 -18.39 0.35
CA THR A 125 -23.89 -18.84 1.73
C THR A 125 -22.68 -18.59 2.63
N LEU A 126 -21.47 -18.86 2.14
CA LEU A 126 -20.24 -18.59 2.88
C LEU A 126 -19.99 -17.07 2.99
N LYS A 127 -20.24 -16.32 1.93
CA LYS A 127 -20.11 -14.86 1.92
C LYS A 127 -21.09 -14.20 2.90
N GLU A 128 -22.31 -14.68 3.02
CA GLU A 128 -23.29 -14.24 4.02
C GLU A 128 -22.81 -14.52 5.45
N LYS A 129 -22.29 -15.73 5.72
CA LYS A 129 -21.69 -16.07 7.03
C LYS A 129 -20.53 -15.11 7.37
N LEU A 130 -19.64 -14.85 6.41
CA LEU A 130 -18.51 -13.91 6.59
C LEU A 130 -18.99 -12.50 6.92
N ASN A 131 -19.97 -12.00 6.17
CA ASN A 131 -20.53 -10.66 6.39
C ASN A 131 -21.27 -10.56 7.74
N LYS A 132 -21.99 -11.60 8.15
CA LYS A 132 -22.66 -11.67 9.45
C LYS A 132 -21.65 -11.65 10.58
N THR A 133 -20.66 -12.54 10.53
CA THR A 133 -19.58 -12.64 11.51
C THR A 133 -18.80 -11.32 11.63
N ALA A 134 -18.55 -10.64 10.51
CA ALA A 134 -17.91 -9.33 10.50
C ALA A 134 -18.79 -8.26 11.18
N SER A 135 -20.11 -8.24 10.94
CA SER A 135 -21.03 -7.27 11.55
C SER A 135 -21.22 -7.49 13.06
N GLU A 136 -21.11 -8.72 13.53
CA GLU A 136 -21.20 -9.10 14.95
C GLU A 136 -19.89 -8.83 15.73
N GLY A 137 -18.83 -8.41 15.04
CA GLY A 137 -17.51 -8.18 15.66
C GLY A 137 -16.76 -9.45 16.05
N ASN A 138 -17.29 -10.63 15.71
CA ASN A 138 -16.63 -11.90 15.95
C ASN A 138 -15.64 -12.23 14.84
N THR A 139 -14.43 -11.72 14.95
CA THR A 139 -13.41 -11.82 13.91
C THR A 139 -12.53 -13.07 14.00
N THR A 140 -12.76 -13.94 14.99
CA THR A 140 -11.89 -15.11 15.31
C THR A 140 -12.59 -16.46 15.17
N ASN A 141 -13.59 -16.57 14.29
CA ASN A 141 -14.33 -17.81 14.07
C ASN A 141 -13.49 -18.84 13.29
N THR A 142 -12.86 -19.75 14.02
CA THR A 142 -11.95 -20.75 13.48
C THR A 142 -12.61 -21.74 12.50
N GLU A 143 -13.88 -22.09 12.72
CA GLU A 143 -14.61 -22.99 11.81
C GLU A 143 -14.85 -22.31 10.45
N LEU A 144 -15.19 -21.02 10.49
CA LEU A 144 -15.34 -20.23 9.27
C LEU A 144 -13.99 -20.05 8.55
N PHE A 145 -12.88 -19.94 9.30
CA PHE A 145 -11.53 -19.90 8.73
C PHE A 145 -11.16 -21.20 8.00
N LYS A 146 -11.50 -22.34 8.58
CA LYS A 146 -11.29 -23.65 7.93
C LYS A 146 -12.12 -23.74 6.64
N GLU A 147 -13.40 -23.34 6.69
CA GLU A 147 -14.30 -23.40 5.52
C GLU A 147 -13.74 -22.56 4.37
N ILE A 148 -13.30 -21.32 4.63
CA ILE A 148 -12.80 -20.43 3.58
C ILE A 148 -11.37 -20.78 3.13
N SER A 149 -10.57 -21.49 3.92
CA SER A 149 -9.18 -21.83 3.58
C SER A 149 -9.05 -22.75 2.37
N THR A 150 -10.10 -23.44 2.00
CA THR A 150 -10.17 -24.24 0.77
C THR A 150 -10.18 -23.36 -0.49
N ILE A 151 -10.62 -22.11 -0.36
CA ILE A 151 -10.75 -21.13 -1.44
C ILE A 151 -9.59 -20.10 -1.37
N LEU A 152 -9.41 -19.51 -0.19
CA LEU A 152 -8.37 -18.50 0.07
C LEU A 152 -7.18 -19.18 0.76
N THR A 153 -6.41 -19.95 0.00
CA THR A 153 -5.27 -20.70 0.54
C THR A 153 -4.15 -19.79 1.06
N LYS A 154 -3.30 -20.33 1.91
CA LYS A 154 -2.13 -19.62 2.45
C LYS A 154 -1.26 -19.05 1.34
N GLU A 155 -1.03 -19.79 0.27
CA GLU A 155 -0.19 -19.41 -0.86
C GLU A 155 -0.78 -18.20 -1.61
N ARG A 156 -2.10 -18.21 -1.84
CA ARG A 156 -2.80 -17.08 -2.47
C ARG A 156 -2.68 -15.83 -1.61
N VAL A 157 -3.00 -15.93 -0.33
CA VAL A 157 -2.93 -14.81 0.61
C VAL A 157 -1.50 -14.29 0.73
N LEU A 158 -0.52 -15.17 0.83
CA LEU A 158 0.90 -14.80 0.87
C LEU A 158 1.32 -14.03 -0.40
N LYS A 159 0.96 -14.53 -1.59
CA LYS A 159 1.25 -13.87 -2.87
C LYS A 159 0.70 -12.43 -2.92
N TRP A 160 -0.54 -12.21 -2.48
CA TRP A 160 -1.14 -10.88 -2.44
C TRP A 160 -0.45 -9.95 -1.43
N LYS A 161 -0.05 -10.50 -0.28
CA LYS A 161 0.69 -9.73 0.73
C LYS A 161 2.10 -9.39 0.26
N GLN A 162 2.77 -10.27 -0.44
CA GLN A 162 4.07 -10.04 -1.07
C GLN A 162 4.00 -8.96 -2.17
N ALA A 163 2.89 -8.88 -2.89
CA ALA A 163 2.64 -7.82 -3.86
C ALA A 163 2.28 -6.46 -3.23
N GLY A 164 2.09 -6.38 -1.90
CA GLY A 164 1.82 -5.14 -1.19
C GLY A 164 0.35 -4.81 -0.96
N PHE A 165 -0.58 -5.68 -1.33
CA PHE A 165 -2.01 -5.45 -1.09
C PHE A 165 -2.34 -5.37 0.41
N ARG A 166 -3.09 -4.34 0.79
CA ARG A 166 -3.60 -4.18 2.17
C ARG A 166 -4.70 -5.20 2.46
N ASP A 167 -4.82 -5.59 3.72
CA ASP A 167 -5.88 -6.51 4.17
C ASP A 167 -7.28 -5.96 3.83
N GLY A 168 -7.48 -4.65 4.00
CA GLY A 168 -8.73 -3.98 3.62
C GLY A 168 -9.02 -4.02 2.13
N THR A 169 -8.01 -3.78 1.28
CA THR A 169 -8.14 -3.83 -0.19
C THR A 169 -8.47 -5.24 -0.67
N ILE A 170 -7.78 -6.26 -0.15
CA ILE A 170 -8.07 -7.66 -0.50
C ILE A 170 -9.51 -8.01 -0.12
N ARG A 171 -9.94 -7.65 1.10
CA ARG A 171 -11.32 -7.86 1.57
C ARG A 171 -12.34 -7.21 0.63
N GLU A 172 -12.08 -5.98 0.22
CA GLU A 172 -12.95 -5.22 -0.69
C GLU A 172 -13.04 -5.86 -2.06
N LEU A 173 -11.90 -6.25 -2.66
CA LEU A 173 -11.83 -6.94 -3.94
C LEU A 173 -12.57 -8.28 -3.91
N LEU A 174 -12.56 -8.99 -2.77
CA LEU A 174 -13.36 -10.21 -2.54
C LEU A 174 -14.85 -9.91 -2.32
N GLY A 175 -15.25 -8.64 -2.22
CA GLY A 175 -16.62 -8.20 -1.96
C GLY A 175 -17.14 -8.59 -0.59
N ILE A 176 -16.29 -8.66 0.42
CA ILE A 176 -16.64 -8.90 1.83
C ILE A 176 -16.84 -7.54 2.52
N LYS A 177 -17.94 -7.37 3.25
CA LYS A 177 -18.30 -6.11 3.92
C LYS A 177 -17.30 -5.76 5.04
N PRO A 178 -17.05 -4.46 5.30
CA PRO A 178 -16.25 -4.05 6.44
C PRO A 178 -16.97 -4.36 7.77
N ALA A 179 -16.19 -4.65 8.81
CA ALA A 179 -16.73 -4.74 10.16
C ALA A 179 -16.94 -3.34 10.76
N PRO A 180 -18.05 -3.08 11.48
CA PRO A 180 -18.31 -1.79 12.14
C PRO A 180 -17.25 -1.42 13.18
N THR A 181 -16.63 -2.42 13.80
CA THR A 181 -15.61 -2.29 14.84
C THR A 181 -14.20 -1.96 14.32
N GLY A 182 -14.02 -1.84 12.99
CA GLY A 182 -12.71 -1.63 12.38
C GLY A 182 -11.77 -2.84 12.45
N ILE A 183 -12.15 -3.93 13.13
CA ILE A 183 -11.38 -5.17 13.16
C ILE A 183 -11.70 -5.96 11.90
N HIS A 184 -10.71 -6.12 11.06
CA HIS A 184 -10.90 -6.75 9.76
C HIS A 184 -10.81 -8.27 9.86
N PHE A 185 -11.89 -8.97 9.54
CA PHE A 185 -11.91 -10.42 9.36
C PHE A 185 -10.68 -10.93 8.62
N PHE A 186 -10.32 -10.31 7.49
CA PHE A 186 -9.19 -10.77 6.68
C PHE A 186 -7.84 -10.69 7.41
N LYS A 187 -7.66 -9.71 8.30
CA LYS A 187 -6.45 -9.60 9.14
C LYS A 187 -6.31 -10.80 10.08
N GLU A 188 -7.38 -11.18 10.77
CA GLU A 188 -7.37 -12.31 11.70
C GLU A 188 -7.28 -13.64 10.94
N TYR A 189 -7.97 -13.77 9.83
CA TYR A 189 -7.85 -14.92 8.94
C TYR A 189 -6.40 -15.11 8.45
N ARG A 190 -5.76 -14.05 7.96
CA ARG A 190 -4.36 -14.08 7.51
C ARG A 190 -3.41 -14.54 8.63
N LYS A 191 -3.61 -14.03 9.85
CA LYS A 191 -2.84 -14.45 11.02
C LYS A 191 -3.04 -15.94 11.32
N TRP A 192 -4.27 -16.41 11.27
CA TRP A 192 -4.60 -17.81 11.47
C TRP A 192 -3.92 -18.72 10.43
N LEU A 193 -3.81 -18.29 9.18
CA LEU A 193 -3.04 -18.98 8.15
C LEU A 193 -1.52 -19.00 8.42
N GLY A 194 -1.04 -18.27 9.42
CA GLY A 194 0.39 -18.11 9.68
C GLY A 194 1.09 -17.20 8.66
N VAL A 195 0.36 -16.30 8.02
CA VAL A 195 0.92 -15.28 7.11
C VAL A 195 1.16 -14.01 7.92
N HIS A 196 2.40 -13.85 8.37
CA HIS A 196 2.86 -12.73 9.19
C HIS A 196 3.91 -11.91 8.44
N PRO A 197 3.96 -10.59 8.66
CA PRO A 197 5.08 -9.79 8.17
C PRO A 197 6.34 -10.12 8.95
N VAL A 198 7.47 -9.95 8.30
CA VAL A 198 8.80 -9.94 8.89
C VAL A 198 9.42 -8.55 8.72
N PHE A 199 10.46 -8.26 9.48
CA PHE A 199 11.16 -6.99 9.41
C PHE A 199 12.56 -7.22 8.86
N LYS A 200 12.92 -6.43 7.85
CA LYS A 200 14.22 -6.44 7.19
C LYS A 200 14.94 -5.13 7.45
N LYS A 201 16.25 -5.19 7.68
CA LYS A 201 17.09 -3.99 7.77
C LYS A 201 17.18 -3.28 6.42
N ILE A 202 17.21 -1.96 6.47
CA ILE A 202 17.44 -1.15 5.28
C ILE A 202 18.95 -1.05 5.06
N ASP A 203 19.40 -1.47 3.87
CA ASP A 203 20.74 -1.22 3.40
C ASP A 203 20.80 0.15 2.73
N SER A 204 21.33 1.14 3.45
CA SER A 204 21.45 2.52 2.96
C SER A 204 22.64 2.74 2.02
N CYS A 205 23.49 1.74 1.83
CA CYS A 205 24.69 1.83 0.98
C CYS A 205 24.61 0.99 -0.29
N GLY A 206 23.42 0.47 -0.65
CA GLY A 206 23.23 -0.28 -1.90
C GLY A 206 24.04 -1.57 -2.02
N GLY A 207 24.54 -2.13 -0.91
CA GLY A 207 25.37 -3.32 -0.89
C GLY A 207 26.87 -3.05 -1.10
N GLU A 208 27.28 -1.81 -1.30
CA GLU A 208 28.71 -1.46 -1.46
C GLU A 208 29.51 -1.62 -0.16
N PHE A 209 28.88 -1.29 0.97
CA PHE A 209 29.48 -1.41 2.29
C PHE A 209 28.51 -2.10 3.25
N LYS A 210 29.07 -2.90 4.16
CA LYS A 210 28.27 -3.47 5.25
C LYS A 210 27.82 -2.34 6.18
N THR A 211 26.52 -2.07 6.21
CA THR A 211 25.92 -1.10 7.12
C THR A 211 25.16 -1.80 8.23
N ASP A 212 25.29 -1.28 9.44
CA ASP A 212 24.45 -1.70 10.58
C ASP A 212 23.49 -0.56 10.95
N THR A 213 22.49 -0.36 10.09
CA THR A 213 21.47 0.65 10.32
C THR A 213 20.37 0.12 11.25
N ASN A 214 19.79 1.01 12.04
CA ASN A 214 18.64 0.71 12.91
C ASN A 214 17.29 0.95 12.18
N TYR A 215 17.30 1.06 10.85
CA TYR A 215 16.09 1.24 10.05
C TYR A 215 15.59 -0.10 9.55
N PHE A 216 14.28 -0.30 9.68
CA PHE A 216 13.60 -1.51 9.26
C PHE A 216 12.40 -1.20 8.39
N TYR A 217 12.09 -2.11 7.48
CA TYR A 217 10.81 -2.14 6.77
C TYR A 217 10.14 -3.50 6.94
N SER A 218 8.81 -3.52 6.90
CA SER A 218 8.04 -4.77 6.96
C SER A 218 7.80 -5.33 5.57
N THR A 219 7.89 -6.65 5.43
CA THR A 219 7.60 -7.37 4.19
C THR A 219 7.08 -8.77 4.49
N TYR A 220 6.61 -9.49 3.47
CA TYR A 220 6.13 -10.86 3.63
C TYR A 220 7.09 -11.85 2.97
N GLU A 221 8.18 -12.15 3.67
CA GLU A 221 9.25 -13.06 3.22
C GLU A 221 9.65 -14.03 4.33
N LEU A 222 10.66 -14.84 4.01
CA LEU A 222 11.32 -15.69 4.99
C LEU A 222 12.39 -14.91 5.77
N GLY A 223 12.52 -15.24 7.05
CA GLY A 223 13.56 -14.70 7.92
C GLY A 223 13.27 -13.28 8.40
N ASN A 224 13.32 -13.11 9.71
CA ASN A 224 13.19 -11.83 10.39
C ASN A 224 14.57 -11.33 10.82
N GLU A 225 14.92 -10.10 10.48
CA GLU A 225 16.22 -9.48 10.85
C GLU A 225 16.10 -8.59 12.10
N ALA A 226 14.88 -8.30 12.54
CA ALA A 226 14.65 -7.63 13.81
C ALA A 226 14.75 -8.63 14.96
N ILE A 227 15.80 -8.51 15.77
CA ILE A 227 16.02 -9.36 16.93
C ILE A 227 15.54 -8.60 18.17
N PRO A 228 14.40 -8.99 18.78
CA PRO A 228 13.90 -8.34 19.98
C PRO A 228 14.87 -8.52 21.15
N SER A 229 15.19 -7.43 21.87
CA SER A 229 15.89 -7.52 23.14
C SER A 229 14.91 -7.79 24.28
N THR A 230 15.42 -8.19 25.46
CA THR A 230 14.60 -8.38 26.67
C THR A 230 14.36 -7.07 27.44
N ARG A 231 14.99 -5.96 27.03
CA ARG A 231 14.82 -4.66 27.69
C ARG A 231 13.37 -4.14 27.52
N LYS A 232 12.92 -3.37 28.48
CA LYS A 232 11.67 -2.58 28.38
C LYS A 232 11.76 -1.68 27.14
N LYS A 233 10.67 -1.58 26.40
CA LYS A 233 10.61 -0.81 25.17
C LYS A 233 9.42 0.14 25.19
N ILE A 234 9.65 1.33 24.69
CA ILE A 234 8.62 2.34 24.43
C ILE A 234 8.63 2.62 22.96
N VAL A 235 7.45 2.62 22.34
CA VAL A 235 7.27 2.94 20.93
C VAL A 235 6.73 4.35 20.81
N ILE A 236 7.44 5.21 20.08
CA ILE A 236 6.98 6.53 19.70
C ILE A 236 6.39 6.42 18.29
N ILE A 237 5.10 6.73 18.16
CA ILE A 237 4.42 6.76 16.87
C ILE A 237 4.54 8.16 16.32
N GLY A 238 5.37 8.32 15.27
CA GLY A 238 5.52 9.57 14.55
C GLY A 238 4.33 9.83 13.60
N SER A 239 4.28 11.02 13.03
CA SER A 239 3.28 11.36 12.02
C SER A 239 3.65 10.74 10.66
N GLY A 240 2.66 10.65 9.79
CA GLY A 240 2.87 10.26 8.40
C GLY A 240 3.58 11.35 7.56
N PRO A 241 3.38 11.36 6.23
CA PRO A 241 4.04 12.30 5.35
C PRO A 241 3.69 13.76 5.67
N ASN A 242 4.64 14.66 5.44
CA ASN A 242 4.42 16.10 5.63
C ASN A 242 3.31 16.61 4.71
N ARG A 243 2.45 17.45 5.26
CA ARG A 243 1.33 18.09 4.57
C ARG A 243 1.45 19.61 4.61
N VAL A 244 0.68 20.31 3.78
CA VAL A 244 0.60 21.77 3.85
C VAL A 244 0.20 22.22 5.25
N GLY A 245 0.99 23.12 5.82
CA GLY A 245 0.80 23.65 7.18
C GLY A 245 1.44 22.80 8.27
N GLN A 246 2.13 21.72 7.92
CA GLN A 246 2.94 20.91 8.82
C GLN A 246 4.42 21.21 8.59
N GLY A 247 5.19 21.36 9.65
CA GLY A 247 6.62 21.59 9.61
C GLY A 247 7.43 20.47 10.26
N ILE A 248 8.62 20.80 10.72
CA ILE A 248 9.56 19.87 11.36
C ILE A 248 9.15 19.47 12.80
N GLU A 249 8.10 20.05 13.34
CA GLU A 249 7.62 19.81 14.70
C GLU A 249 7.32 18.35 15.00
N PHE A 250 7.00 17.54 13.99
CA PHE A 250 6.80 16.10 14.16
C PHE A 250 8.09 15.38 14.51
N ASP A 251 9.14 15.62 13.72
CA ASP A 251 10.45 15.04 13.99
C ASP A 251 11.02 15.59 15.29
N TYR A 252 10.89 16.89 15.51
CA TYR A 252 11.29 17.54 16.75
C TYR A 252 10.64 16.89 17.97
N SER A 253 9.32 16.75 17.98
CA SER A 253 8.58 16.16 19.10
C SER A 253 8.98 14.70 19.35
N CYS A 254 9.14 13.90 18.29
CA CYS A 254 9.54 12.50 18.40
C CYS A 254 10.97 12.37 18.94
N VAL A 255 11.90 13.22 18.49
CA VAL A 255 13.31 13.22 18.94
C VAL A 255 13.40 13.64 20.40
N HIS A 256 12.68 14.72 20.79
CA HIS A 256 12.67 15.16 22.20
C HIS A 256 12.02 14.15 23.14
N ALA A 257 10.95 13.48 22.71
CA ALA A 257 10.36 12.36 23.45
C ALA A 257 11.38 11.22 23.64
N ALA A 258 12.14 10.89 22.61
CA ALA A 258 13.17 9.87 22.69
C ALA A 258 14.31 10.26 23.64
N PHE A 259 14.74 11.53 23.66
CA PHE A 259 15.72 12.03 24.60
C PHE A 259 15.22 11.96 26.05
N ALA A 260 14.03 12.48 26.32
CA ALA A 260 13.43 12.42 27.65
C ALA A 260 13.31 10.98 28.18
N LEU A 261 12.83 10.06 27.33
CA LEU A 261 12.74 8.64 27.69
C LEU A 261 14.12 7.99 27.95
N LYS A 262 15.16 8.44 27.26
CA LYS A 262 16.53 7.96 27.47
C LYS A 262 17.12 8.49 28.78
N GLU A 263 16.78 9.71 29.18
CA GLU A 263 17.20 10.31 30.44
C GLU A 263 16.54 9.64 31.65
N GLU A 264 15.29 9.19 31.47
CA GLU A 264 14.54 8.47 32.52
C GLU A 264 14.95 6.97 32.65
N GLY A 265 15.84 6.43 31.81
CA GLY A 265 16.33 5.05 31.85
C GLY A 265 15.67 4.12 30.86
#